data_53f83c4b1fdaf9620be9d932cda4be90
#
_entry.id   53f83c4b1fdaf9620be9d932cda4be90
#
_cell.length_a   1.000
_cell.length_b   1.000
_cell.length_c   1.000
_cell.angle_alpha   90.00
_cell.angle_beta   90.00
_cell.angle_gamma   90.00
#
_symmetry.space_group_name_H-M   'P 1'
#
loop_
_entity.id
_entity.type
_entity.pdbx_description
1 polymer ?
#
loop_
_entity_poly.entity_id
_entity_poly.type
_entity_poly.pdbx_seq_one_letter_code
_entity_poly.pdbx_strand_id
1 'polypeptide(L)'
;MTVANNYNLNFKEEMDADFVFVTHYPSKKRPFYAMDDPEDTNYTLSFDLLFHGLEITTGGQRIHDYLALVDKIADRGMTQEGMEQYMMIFKHGMPPHGGLGIGLERLTMK
;
A
#
# COMPACT_ATOMS: atom_id res chain seq x y z
N MET A 1 4.12 -5.66 -11.26
CA MET A 1 4.68 -6.03 -9.98
C MET A 1 5.31 -7.40 -10.01
N THR A 2 6.57 -7.40 -10.34
CA THR A 2 7.31 -8.64 -10.57
C THR A 2 7.44 -9.49 -9.31
N VAL A 3 7.74 -8.83 -8.19
CA VAL A 3 7.94 -9.54 -6.92
C VAL A 3 6.64 -10.21 -6.46
N ALA A 4 5.52 -9.49 -6.55
CA ALA A 4 4.23 -10.03 -6.15
C ALA A 4 3.84 -11.21 -7.03
N ASN A 5 4.08 -11.11 -8.33
CA ASN A 5 3.76 -12.20 -9.25
C ASN A 5 4.59 -13.44 -8.96
N ASN A 6 5.88 -13.26 -8.65
CA ASN A 6 6.76 -14.37 -8.31
C ASN A 6 6.30 -15.06 -7.02
N TYR A 7 5.95 -14.27 -6.00
CA TYR A 7 5.43 -14.83 -4.75
C TYR A 7 4.12 -15.58 -4.99
N ASN A 8 3.24 -15.02 -5.81
CA ASN A 8 1.97 -15.67 -6.10
C ASN A 8 2.17 -17.02 -6.79
N LEU A 9 3.08 -17.09 -7.75
CA LEU A 9 3.37 -18.34 -8.43
C LEU A 9 3.89 -19.40 -7.46
N ASN A 10 4.80 -18.99 -6.57
CA ASN A 10 5.35 -19.91 -5.57
C ASN A 10 4.27 -20.40 -4.61
N PHE A 11 3.44 -19.50 -4.12
CA PHE A 11 2.37 -19.88 -3.20
C PHE A 11 1.34 -20.78 -3.86
N LYS A 12 1.00 -20.51 -5.12
CA LYS A 12 0.05 -21.32 -5.84
C LYS A 12 0.57 -22.74 -6.04
N GLU A 13 1.85 -22.87 -6.40
CA GLU A 13 2.46 -24.18 -6.61
C GLU A 13 2.61 -24.95 -5.31
N GLU A 14 3.05 -24.27 -4.24
CA GLU A 14 3.33 -24.93 -2.97
C GLU A 14 2.08 -25.18 -2.13
N MET A 15 1.14 -24.21 -2.15
CA MET A 15 -0.03 -24.24 -1.28
C MET A 15 -1.33 -24.52 -2.00
N ASP A 16 -1.29 -24.59 -3.33
CA ASP A 16 -2.48 -24.82 -4.16
C ASP A 16 -3.61 -23.85 -3.84
N ALA A 17 -3.26 -22.58 -3.62
CA ALA A 17 -4.21 -21.53 -3.25
C ALA A 17 -4.58 -20.68 -4.46
N ASP A 18 -5.89 -20.39 -4.59
CA ASP A 18 -6.37 -19.50 -5.65
C ASP A 18 -6.12 -18.04 -5.31
N PHE A 19 -6.27 -17.65 -4.03
CA PHE A 19 -6.05 -16.30 -3.55
C PHE A 19 -4.81 -16.25 -2.67
N VAL A 20 -4.01 -15.22 -2.86
CA VAL A 20 -2.80 -15.02 -2.07
C VAL A 20 -2.70 -13.55 -1.67
N PHE A 21 -2.45 -13.29 -0.39
CA PHE A 21 -2.10 -11.96 0.09
C PHE A 21 -0.59 -11.81 0.11
N VAL A 22 -0.11 -10.72 -0.46
CA VAL A 22 1.29 -10.32 -0.33
C VAL A 22 1.31 -9.06 0.53
N THR A 23 2.04 -9.11 1.64
CA THR A 23 2.05 -8.02 2.62
C THR A 23 3.44 -7.43 2.78
N HIS A 24 3.50 -6.29 3.46
CA HIS A 24 4.77 -5.65 3.84
C HIS A 24 5.64 -5.33 2.63
N TYR A 25 5.06 -4.62 1.66
CA TYR A 25 5.82 -4.17 0.50
C TYR A 25 6.90 -3.18 0.90
N PRO A 26 8.05 -3.17 0.19
CA PRO A 26 9.07 -2.16 0.43
C PRO A 26 8.51 -0.74 0.32
N SER A 27 8.91 0.12 1.26
CA SER A 27 8.40 1.49 1.32
C SER A 27 8.60 2.26 0.01
N LYS A 28 9.71 2.01 -0.66
CA LYS A 28 10.04 2.70 -1.91
C LYS A 28 9.10 2.38 -3.06
N LYS A 29 8.37 1.27 -2.96
CA LYS A 29 7.45 0.80 -4.02
C LYS A 29 6.01 1.18 -3.76
N ARG A 30 5.74 1.94 -2.72
CA ARG A 30 4.39 2.36 -2.36
C ARG A 30 4.26 3.87 -2.40
N PRO A 31 3.02 4.40 -2.56
CA PRO A 31 2.81 5.84 -2.54
C PRO A 31 3.24 6.47 -1.21
N PHE A 32 3.46 7.77 -1.22
CA PHE A 32 3.94 8.49 -0.05
C PHE A 32 3.00 8.41 1.15
N TYR A 33 1.71 8.21 0.92
CA TYR A 33 0.71 8.16 1.99
C TYR A 33 0.63 6.81 2.68
N ALA A 34 1.32 5.80 2.19
CA ALA A 34 1.35 4.48 2.84
C ALA A 34 2.17 4.54 4.11
N MET A 35 1.63 3.98 5.19
CA MET A 35 2.30 3.99 6.48
C MET A 35 3.39 2.93 6.53
N ASP A 36 4.58 3.32 7.00
CA ASP A 36 5.66 2.38 7.21
C ASP A 36 5.39 1.52 8.45
N ASP A 37 5.91 0.30 8.44
CA ASP A 37 5.83 -0.57 9.59
C ASP A 37 6.68 0.01 10.74
N PRO A 38 6.10 0.23 11.94
CA PRO A 38 6.85 0.76 13.06
C PRO A 38 8.02 -0.13 13.47
N GLU A 39 7.94 -1.43 13.21
CA GLU A 39 8.99 -2.37 13.55
C GLU A 39 10.12 -2.39 12.53
N ASP A 40 9.83 -2.07 11.27
CA ASP A 40 10.83 -2.01 10.20
C ASP A 40 10.38 -1.01 9.14
N THR A 41 10.94 0.19 9.19
CA THR A 41 10.54 1.29 8.31
C THR A 41 10.94 1.11 6.85
N ASN A 42 11.66 0.05 6.51
CA ASN A 42 11.93 -0.29 5.12
C ASN A 42 10.71 -0.89 4.42
N TYR A 43 9.70 -1.29 5.18
CA TYR A 43 8.49 -1.92 4.68
C TYR A 43 7.26 -1.13 5.10
N THR A 44 6.16 -1.32 4.37
CA THR A 44 4.90 -0.64 4.65
C THR A 44 3.86 -1.61 5.20
N LEU A 45 2.86 -1.06 5.90
CA LEU A 45 1.70 -1.82 6.35
C LEU A 45 0.68 -1.85 5.21
N SER A 46 1.01 -2.55 4.14
CA SER A 46 0.19 -2.62 2.93
C SER A 46 0.09 -4.06 2.43
N PHE A 47 -0.86 -4.27 1.54
CA PHE A 47 -1.10 -5.60 1.00
C PHE A 47 -1.62 -5.52 -0.44
N ASP A 48 -1.40 -6.60 -1.17
CA ASP A 48 -2.08 -6.87 -2.43
C ASP A 48 -2.77 -8.22 -2.31
N LEU A 49 -3.96 -8.32 -2.87
CA LEU A 49 -4.66 -9.58 -3.01
C LEU A 49 -4.55 -10.04 -4.46
N LEU A 50 -3.97 -11.21 -4.64
CA LEU A 50 -3.75 -11.79 -5.96
C LEU A 50 -4.67 -12.97 -6.17
N PHE A 51 -5.21 -13.09 -7.38
CA PHE A 51 -6.01 -14.22 -7.79
C PHE A 51 -5.42 -14.76 -9.09
N HIS A 52 -4.92 -16.00 -9.03
CA HIS A 52 -4.25 -16.64 -10.17
C HIS A 52 -3.16 -15.75 -10.79
N GLY A 53 -2.38 -15.08 -9.96
CA GLY A 53 -1.30 -14.23 -10.41
C GLY A 53 -1.69 -12.81 -10.80
N LEU A 54 -2.96 -12.47 -10.74
CA LEU A 54 -3.44 -11.15 -11.08
C LEU A 54 -3.85 -10.38 -9.83
N GLU A 55 -3.27 -9.19 -9.69
CA GLU A 55 -3.64 -8.29 -8.59
C GLU A 55 -5.04 -7.75 -8.80
N ILE A 56 -5.94 -8.04 -7.87
CA ILE A 56 -7.32 -7.55 -7.93
C ILE A 56 -7.62 -6.46 -6.90
N THR A 57 -6.86 -6.42 -5.82
CA THR A 57 -7.06 -5.45 -4.75
C THR A 57 -5.71 -5.04 -4.19
N THR A 58 -5.56 -3.75 -3.95
CA THR A 58 -4.42 -3.23 -3.22
C THR A 58 -4.91 -2.29 -2.13
N GLY A 59 -4.22 -2.30 -1.00
CA GLY A 59 -4.62 -1.45 0.11
C GLY A 59 -3.60 -1.45 1.22
N GLY A 60 -3.96 -0.84 2.32
CA GLY A 60 -3.10 -0.77 3.48
C GLY A 60 -3.50 0.31 4.44
N GLN A 61 -2.72 0.44 5.49
CA GLN A 61 -2.86 1.51 6.44
C GLN A 61 -2.20 2.76 5.89
N ARG A 62 -2.84 3.92 6.08
CA ARG A 62 -2.30 5.20 5.62
C ARG A 62 -1.68 5.95 6.77
N ILE A 63 -0.73 6.81 6.42
CA ILE A 63 -0.16 7.73 7.39
C ILE A 63 -1.26 8.65 7.90
N HIS A 64 -1.40 8.77 9.21
CA HIS A 64 -2.41 9.65 9.82
C HIS A 64 -1.79 10.79 10.62
N ASP A 65 -0.51 10.72 10.96
CA ASP A 65 0.18 11.77 11.69
C ASP A 65 0.72 12.82 10.72
N TYR A 66 0.40 14.09 10.98
CA TYR A 66 0.81 15.19 10.11
C TYR A 66 2.32 15.29 9.94
N LEU A 67 3.06 15.20 11.05
CA LEU A 67 4.52 15.33 10.99
C LEU A 67 5.15 14.17 10.22
N ALA A 68 4.65 12.97 10.40
CA ALA A 68 5.13 11.81 9.65
C ALA A 68 4.85 11.98 8.16
N LEU A 69 3.71 12.55 7.80
CA LEU A 69 3.35 12.80 6.41
C LEU A 69 4.29 13.83 5.78
N VAL A 70 4.60 14.91 6.51
CA VAL A 70 5.54 15.93 6.05
C VAL A 70 6.92 15.32 5.78
N ASP A 71 7.40 14.50 6.71
CA ASP A 71 8.69 13.84 6.58
C ASP A 71 8.72 12.92 5.36
N LYS A 72 7.64 12.19 5.13
CA LYS A 72 7.54 11.27 4.00
C LYS A 72 7.57 12.01 2.66
N ILE A 73 6.86 13.13 2.58
CA ILE A 73 6.85 13.95 1.37
C ILE A 73 8.26 14.47 1.08
N ALA A 74 8.97 14.93 2.11
CA ALA A 74 10.33 15.41 1.98
C ALA A 74 11.29 14.31 1.54
N ASP A 75 11.17 13.12 2.12
CA ASP A 75 12.00 11.98 1.77
C ASP A 75 11.84 11.56 0.31
N ARG A 76 10.64 11.74 -0.24
CA ARG A 76 10.36 11.42 -1.64
C ARG A 76 10.78 12.51 -2.60
N GLY A 77 11.36 13.60 -2.11
CA GLY A 77 11.73 14.75 -2.94
C GLY A 77 10.55 15.48 -3.52
N MET A 78 9.37 15.31 -2.93
CA MET A 78 8.15 15.96 -3.37
C MET A 78 7.98 17.31 -2.66
N THR A 79 7.23 18.21 -3.28
CA THR A 79 6.88 19.49 -2.66
C THR A 79 5.49 19.41 -2.09
N GLN A 80 5.19 20.28 -1.13
CA GLN A 80 3.86 20.35 -0.56
C GLN A 80 2.89 21.14 -1.43
N GLU A 81 3.40 21.73 -2.51
CA GLU A 81 2.59 22.52 -3.42
C GLU A 81 1.54 21.65 -4.10
N GLY A 82 0.30 22.09 -4.06
CA GLY A 82 -0.82 21.31 -4.61
C GLY A 82 -1.39 20.27 -3.67
N MET A 83 -0.79 20.08 -2.49
CA MET A 83 -1.25 19.09 -1.52
C MET A 83 -1.80 19.74 -0.24
N GLU A 84 -1.94 21.04 -0.20
CA GLU A 84 -2.31 21.75 1.02
C GLU A 84 -3.66 21.28 1.57
N GLN A 85 -4.62 21.07 0.71
CA GLN A 85 -5.94 20.60 1.14
C GLN A 85 -5.89 19.22 1.74
N TYR A 86 -5.15 18.32 1.12
CA TYR A 86 -4.96 16.97 1.63
C TYR A 86 -4.27 17.00 3.00
N MET A 87 -3.22 17.78 3.12
CA MET A 87 -2.44 17.87 4.35
C MET A 87 -3.20 18.56 5.48
N MET A 88 -4.13 19.46 5.14
CA MET A 88 -4.92 20.19 6.13
C MET A 88 -5.74 19.24 7.00
N ILE A 89 -6.28 18.18 6.42
CA ILE A 89 -7.05 17.20 7.16
C ILE A 89 -6.20 16.58 8.27
N PHE A 90 -4.96 16.26 7.95
CA PHE A 90 -4.04 15.63 8.91
C PHE A 90 -3.59 16.63 9.97
N LYS A 91 -3.42 17.91 9.59
CA LYS A 91 -3.03 18.96 10.51
C LYS A 91 -4.06 19.18 11.61
N HIS A 92 -5.34 18.99 11.29
CA HIS A 92 -6.44 19.17 12.25
C HIS A 92 -6.83 17.88 12.98
N GLY A 93 -6.09 16.81 12.77
CA GLY A 93 -6.29 15.56 13.47
C GLY A 93 -7.02 14.51 12.63
N MET A 94 -6.28 13.52 12.20
CA MET A 94 -6.83 12.39 11.45
C MET A 94 -6.62 11.13 12.27
N PRO A 95 -7.67 10.34 12.52
CA PRO A 95 -7.49 9.08 13.24
C PRO A 95 -6.76 8.04 12.38
N PRO A 96 -6.17 7.02 12.99
CA PRO A 96 -5.61 5.91 12.21
C PRO A 96 -6.66 5.36 11.27
N HIS A 97 -6.28 5.14 10.02
CA HIS A 97 -7.20 4.66 9.00
C HIS A 97 -6.46 3.90 7.93
N GLY A 98 -7.19 3.14 7.18
CA GLY A 98 -6.69 2.42 6.02
C GLY A 98 -7.70 2.48 4.91
N GLY A 99 -7.35 1.89 3.80
CA GLY A 99 -8.24 1.82 2.66
C GLY A 99 -7.76 0.80 1.66
N LEU A 100 -8.62 0.50 0.70
CA LEU A 100 -8.27 -0.41 -0.38
C LEU A 100 -8.95 0.02 -1.66
N GLY A 101 -8.34 -0.36 -2.77
CA GLY A 101 -8.92 -0.18 -4.09
C GLY A 101 -9.13 -1.56 -4.72
N ILE A 102 -10.29 -1.76 -5.30
CA ILE A 102 -10.63 -3.02 -5.96
C ILE A 102 -10.72 -2.77 -7.46
N GLY A 103 -9.98 -3.57 -8.23
CA GLY A 103 -10.10 -3.56 -9.68
C GLY A 103 -11.33 -4.34 -10.10
N LEU A 104 -12.46 -3.62 -10.22
CA LEU A 104 -13.74 -4.27 -10.52
C LEU A 104 -13.69 -5.09 -11.81
N GLU A 105 -13.05 -4.57 -12.84
CA GLU A 105 -12.92 -5.26 -14.11
C GLU A 105 -12.11 -6.57 -13.95
N ARG A 106 -11.03 -6.50 -13.20
CA ARG A 106 -10.19 -7.68 -12.94
C ARG A 106 -10.94 -8.73 -12.16
N LEU A 107 -11.73 -8.30 -11.17
CA LEU A 107 -12.52 -9.21 -10.36
C LEU A 107 -13.60 -9.90 -11.21
N THR A 108 -14.28 -9.17 -12.06
CA THR A 108 -15.36 -9.71 -12.88
C THR A 108 -14.86 -10.61 -14.01
N MET A 109 -13.63 -10.39 -14.48
CA MET A 109 -13.03 -11.24 -15.51
C MET A 109 -12.59 -12.61 -14.99
N LYS A 110 -12.53 -12.77 -13.69
CA LYS A 110 -12.11 -14.02 -13.05
C LYS A 110 -13.31 -14.74 -12.45
#